data_e23120f3137ab8b129112250fde4ec40
#
_entry.id   e23120f3137ab8b129112250fde4ec40
#
_cell.length_a   1.000
_cell.length_b   1.000
_cell.length_c   1.000
_cell.angle_alpha   90.00
_cell.angle_beta   90.00
_cell.angle_gamma   90.00
#
_symmetry.space_group_name_H-M   'P 1'
#
loop_
_entity.id
_entity.type
_entity.pdbx_description
1 polymer ?
#
loop_
_entity_poly.entity_id
_entity_poly.type
_entity_poly.pdbx_seq_one_letter_code
_entity_poly.pdbx_strand_id
1 'polypeptide(L)'
;MIDLSPAPAALPPDRRVYAIGDIHGCSAQLAALHAMIAEDLVRRPIANPLLLHIGDYVDRGPDTAGVLARLVAGPPIPGVETVNLLGNHENTMMDALAGERAAATDWLFAGGRPALESYGVDPDSPRDTWAAAVPVAHLAFLRSLPLMHREGGYAFVHAGVRPGVRLEDQARDDLLRLRQPFLYSESDFGAVVVHGHTPVKHPVIKHNRIAIDTGAVFGGKLTCLVLEGNELGFITADPVHEPVSIAHR
;
A
#
# COMPACT_ATOMS: atom_id res chain seq x y z
N MET A 1 17.36 -14.38 8.37
CA MET A 1 17.86 -14.08 7.00
C MET A 1 16.67 -14.16 6.06
N ILE A 2 16.62 -13.32 5.03
CA ILE A 2 15.61 -13.41 3.96
C ILE A 2 16.02 -14.55 3.04
N ASP A 3 15.10 -15.48 2.78
CA ASP A 3 15.29 -16.49 1.76
C ASP A 3 15.02 -15.86 0.39
N LEU A 4 16.05 -15.78 -0.44
CA LEU A 4 15.95 -15.23 -1.79
C LEU A 4 15.72 -16.34 -2.81
N SER A 5 14.92 -16.05 -3.82
CA SER A 5 14.59 -16.93 -4.94
C SER A 5 14.61 -16.15 -6.27
N PRO A 6 14.69 -16.83 -7.42
CA PRO A 6 14.66 -16.14 -8.72
C PRO A 6 13.41 -15.25 -8.89
N ALA A 7 13.62 -14.03 -9.33
CA ALA A 7 12.56 -13.05 -9.61
C ALA A 7 12.16 -13.07 -11.09
N PRO A 8 10.90 -12.70 -11.43
CA PRO A 8 10.43 -12.69 -12.82
C PRO A 8 11.00 -11.54 -13.66
N ALA A 9 11.63 -10.52 -13.05
CA ALA A 9 12.33 -9.44 -13.72
C ALA A 9 13.55 -9.00 -12.91
N ALA A 10 14.32 -8.04 -13.41
CA ALA A 10 15.52 -7.55 -12.76
C ALA A 10 15.43 -6.06 -12.39
N LEU A 11 16.13 -5.70 -11.31
CA LEU A 11 16.44 -4.33 -10.94
C LEU A 11 17.83 -3.93 -11.50
N PRO A 12 18.10 -2.61 -11.61
CA PRO A 12 19.45 -2.11 -11.88
C PRO A 12 20.45 -2.57 -10.81
N PRO A 13 21.74 -2.64 -11.13
CA PRO A 13 22.79 -2.89 -10.14
C PRO A 13 22.72 -1.89 -8.98
N ASP A 14 23.10 -2.33 -7.78
CA ASP A 14 23.14 -1.52 -6.56
C ASP A 14 21.78 -0.95 -6.11
N ARG A 15 20.67 -1.45 -6.66
CA ARG A 15 19.30 -1.08 -6.30
C ARG A 15 18.62 -2.24 -5.56
N ARG A 16 18.02 -1.94 -4.41
CA ARG A 16 17.11 -2.84 -3.70
C ARG A 16 15.81 -2.12 -3.41
N VAL A 17 14.68 -2.76 -3.74
CA VAL A 17 13.34 -2.23 -3.45
C VAL A 17 12.70 -3.05 -2.34
N TYR A 18 12.16 -2.36 -1.34
CA TYR A 18 11.31 -2.88 -0.28
C TYR A 18 9.89 -2.38 -0.53
N ALA A 19 9.02 -3.22 -1.09
CA ALA A 19 7.64 -2.85 -1.40
C ALA A 19 6.68 -3.43 -0.36
N ILE A 20 5.96 -2.55 0.37
CA ILE A 20 5.02 -2.90 1.44
C ILE A 20 3.59 -2.90 0.90
N GLY A 21 2.84 -3.97 1.21
CA GLY A 21 1.43 -4.14 0.88
C GLY A 21 0.49 -3.26 1.70
N ASP A 22 -0.82 -3.49 1.55
CA ASP A 22 -1.91 -2.72 2.15
C ASP A 22 -1.82 -2.69 3.68
N ILE A 23 -1.89 -1.49 4.26
CA ILE A 23 -1.61 -1.24 5.68
C ILE A 23 -2.89 -1.11 6.50
N HIS A 24 -3.88 -0.36 6.00
CA HIS A 24 -5.19 -0.21 6.63
C HIS A 24 -5.15 0.05 8.14
N GLY A 25 -4.51 1.14 8.57
CA GLY A 25 -4.47 1.52 9.98
C GLY A 25 -3.69 0.58 10.91
N CYS A 26 -2.94 -0.38 10.39
CA CYS A 26 -2.11 -1.33 11.15
C CYS A 26 -0.76 -0.70 11.54
N SER A 27 -0.77 0.40 12.29
CA SER A 27 0.40 1.21 12.61
C SER A 27 1.51 0.44 13.34
N ALA A 28 1.16 -0.46 14.24
CA ALA A 28 2.13 -1.29 14.98
C ALA A 28 2.85 -2.30 14.07
N GLN A 29 2.12 -2.97 13.16
CA GLN A 29 2.73 -3.86 12.17
C GLN A 29 3.63 -3.08 11.21
N LEU A 30 3.21 -1.88 10.76
CA LEU A 30 4.02 -1.01 9.92
C LEU A 30 5.31 -0.60 10.63
N ALA A 31 5.23 -0.22 11.91
CA ALA A 31 6.41 0.12 12.71
C ALA A 31 7.39 -1.04 12.83
N ALA A 32 6.88 -2.24 13.11
CA ALA A 32 7.70 -3.46 13.19
C ALA A 32 8.36 -3.78 11.85
N LEU A 33 7.62 -3.67 10.74
CA LEU A 33 8.14 -3.94 9.40
C LEU A 33 9.23 -2.95 8.99
N HIS A 34 9.06 -1.65 9.27
CA HIS A 34 10.11 -0.64 9.06
C HIS A 34 11.39 -0.95 9.86
N ALA A 35 11.25 -1.40 11.12
CA ALA A 35 12.40 -1.80 11.93
C ALA A 35 13.13 -3.01 11.34
N MET A 36 12.38 -4.04 10.88
CA MET A 36 12.95 -5.22 10.22
C MET A 36 13.68 -4.88 8.91
N ILE A 37 13.16 -3.93 8.13
CA ILE A 37 13.80 -3.44 6.90
C ILE A 37 15.09 -2.69 7.25
N ALA A 38 15.08 -1.85 8.28
CA ALA A 38 16.27 -1.15 8.74
C ALA A 38 17.36 -2.14 9.21
N GLU A 39 16.98 -3.21 9.94
CA GLU A 39 17.91 -4.28 10.32
C GLU A 39 18.47 -5.02 9.10
N ASP A 40 17.66 -5.28 8.09
CA ASP A 40 18.12 -5.92 6.86
C ASP A 40 19.13 -5.05 6.12
N LEU A 41 18.89 -3.74 6.04
CA LEU A 41 19.83 -2.79 5.44
C LEU A 41 21.16 -2.71 6.19
N VAL A 42 21.15 -2.86 7.52
CA VAL A 42 22.40 -2.94 8.30
C VAL A 42 23.16 -4.24 8.02
N ARG A 43 22.45 -5.37 7.91
CA ARG A 43 23.07 -6.69 7.65
C ARG A 43 23.51 -6.88 6.19
N ARG A 44 22.79 -6.29 5.27
CA ARG A 44 23.01 -6.37 3.82
C ARG A 44 23.01 -4.96 3.22
N PRO A 45 24.07 -4.17 3.46
CA PRO A 45 24.13 -2.81 2.95
C PRO A 45 24.09 -2.77 1.42
N ILE A 46 23.43 -1.75 0.87
CA ILE A 46 23.34 -1.48 -0.56
C ILE A 46 23.36 0.02 -0.80
N ALA A 47 23.87 0.45 -1.96
CA ALA A 47 24.08 1.87 -2.24
C ALA A 47 22.76 2.65 -2.41
N ASN A 48 21.77 2.06 -3.08
CA ASN A 48 20.55 2.75 -3.49
C ASN A 48 19.29 1.96 -3.04
N PRO A 49 18.97 1.92 -1.71
CA PRO A 49 17.73 1.32 -1.25
C PRO A 49 16.53 2.21 -1.55
N LEU A 50 15.41 1.61 -1.94
CA LEU A 50 14.10 2.24 -2.11
C LEU A 50 13.07 1.56 -1.20
N LEU A 51 12.39 2.34 -0.36
CA LEU A 51 11.21 1.91 0.38
C LEU A 51 9.96 2.38 -0.38
N LEU A 52 9.06 1.46 -0.69
CA LEU A 52 7.84 1.76 -1.43
C LEU A 52 6.62 1.20 -0.69
N HIS A 53 5.58 2.03 -0.52
CA HIS A 53 4.29 1.60 0.00
C HIS A 53 3.27 1.68 -1.13
N ILE A 54 2.48 0.60 -1.33
CA ILE A 54 1.61 0.50 -2.52
C ILE A 54 0.20 1.07 -2.35
N GLY A 55 -0.06 1.83 -1.27
CA GLY A 55 -1.36 2.44 -0.98
C GLY A 55 -2.15 1.72 0.10
N ASP A 56 -3.41 2.15 0.27
CA ASP A 56 -4.35 1.68 1.29
C ASP A 56 -3.76 1.76 2.71
N TYR A 57 -3.39 2.99 3.11
CA TYR A 57 -2.88 3.31 4.46
C TYR A 57 -3.99 3.43 5.48
N VAL A 58 -5.14 3.92 5.01
CA VAL A 58 -6.29 4.35 5.82
C VAL A 58 -7.36 3.27 5.91
N ASP A 59 -8.33 3.48 6.79
CA ASP A 59 -9.55 2.70 6.97
C ASP A 59 -9.37 1.30 7.59
N ARG A 60 -10.48 0.74 8.06
CA ARG A 60 -10.64 -0.62 8.60
C ARG A 60 -9.91 -0.86 9.91
N GLY A 61 -8.63 -0.58 9.96
CA GLY A 61 -7.79 -0.79 11.13
C GLY A 61 -7.85 0.35 12.15
N PRO A 62 -7.31 0.13 13.34
CA PRO A 62 -7.58 0.98 14.50
C PRO A 62 -6.85 2.33 14.49
N ASP A 63 -5.81 2.50 13.67
CA ASP A 63 -4.90 3.66 13.83
C ASP A 63 -4.47 4.28 12.48
N THR A 64 -5.45 4.75 11.71
CA THR A 64 -5.21 5.55 10.49
C THR A 64 -4.36 6.79 10.79
N ALA A 65 -4.67 7.51 11.89
CA ALA A 65 -3.96 8.73 12.26
C ALA A 65 -2.47 8.45 12.53
N GLY A 66 -2.15 7.38 13.24
CA GLY A 66 -0.77 6.98 13.52
C GLY A 66 0.00 6.53 12.28
N VAL A 67 -0.66 5.80 11.35
CA VAL A 67 -0.05 5.44 10.05
C VAL A 67 0.30 6.70 9.27
N LEU A 68 -0.65 7.63 9.07
CA LEU A 68 -0.39 8.85 8.32
C LEU A 68 0.63 9.75 9.01
N ALA A 69 0.59 9.90 10.33
CA ALA A 69 1.60 10.66 11.07
C ALA A 69 3.01 10.12 10.83
N ARG A 70 3.17 8.78 10.81
CA ARG A 70 4.46 8.13 10.53
C ARG A 70 4.96 8.41 9.11
N LEU A 71 4.09 8.34 8.11
CA LEU A 71 4.47 8.55 6.71
C LEU A 71 4.75 10.02 6.39
N VAL A 72 4.03 10.94 7.03
CA VAL A 72 4.23 12.40 6.88
C VAL A 72 5.50 12.91 7.57
N ALA A 73 5.97 12.23 8.61
CA ALA A 73 7.18 12.62 9.35
C ALA A 73 8.48 12.56 8.50
N GLY A 74 8.40 12.02 7.28
CA GLY A 74 9.53 11.85 6.38
C GLY A 74 9.92 10.39 6.19
N PRO A 75 11.07 10.11 5.54
CA PRO A 75 11.52 8.74 5.31
C PRO A 75 11.60 7.96 6.63
N PRO A 76 10.86 6.82 6.76
CA PRO A 76 10.83 6.04 8.00
C PRO A 76 12.19 5.45 8.39
N ILE A 77 13.08 5.30 7.40
CA ILE A 77 14.45 4.84 7.57
C ILE A 77 15.37 5.94 7.06
N PRO A 78 16.22 6.53 7.90
CA PRO A 78 17.09 7.64 7.52
C PRO A 78 17.97 7.31 6.30
N GLY A 79 18.02 8.20 5.32
CA GLY A 79 18.82 8.04 4.11
C GLY A 79 18.26 7.08 3.07
N VAL A 80 17.07 6.51 3.28
CA VAL A 80 16.39 5.65 2.33
C VAL A 80 15.37 6.48 1.53
N GLU A 81 15.48 6.45 0.20
CA GLU A 81 14.47 6.99 -0.70
C GLU A 81 13.11 6.34 -0.41
N THR A 82 12.05 7.14 -0.31
CA THR A 82 10.72 6.61 -0.01
C THR A 82 9.70 7.10 -1.02
N VAL A 83 8.92 6.16 -1.57
CA VAL A 83 7.78 6.42 -2.47
C VAL A 83 6.51 5.86 -1.82
N ASN A 84 5.47 6.69 -1.78
CA ASN A 84 4.16 6.28 -1.28
C ASN A 84 3.14 6.42 -2.41
N LEU A 85 2.47 5.31 -2.79
CA LEU A 85 1.46 5.33 -3.85
C LEU A 85 0.08 5.61 -3.27
N LEU A 86 -0.81 6.10 -4.12
CA LEU A 86 -2.22 6.30 -3.80
C LEU A 86 -2.98 4.97 -3.89
N GLY A 87 -3.72 4.61 -2.85
CA GLY A 87 -4.71 3.54 -2.86
C GLY A 87 -6.14 4.07 -3.08
N ASN A 88 -7.07 3.15 -3.28
CA ASN A 88 -8.46 3.53 -3.48
C ASN A 88 -9.13 4.02 -2.19
N HIS A 89 -8.67 3.58 -1.03
CA HIS A 89 -9.18 4.04 0.27
C HIS A 89 -8.82 5.49 0.55
N GLU A 90 -7.59 5.92 0.27
CA GLU A 90 -7.18 7.33 0.35
C GLU A 90 -8.01 8.19 -0.58
N ASN A 91 -8.23 7.74 -1.83
CA ASN A 91 -9.06 8.47 -2.79
C ASN A 91 -10.49 8.66 -2.25
N THR A 92 -11.11 7.58 -1.76
CA THR A 92 -12.48 7.62 -1.24
C THR A 92 -12.59 8.50 0.01
N MET A 93 -11.61 8.43 0.92
CA MET A 93 -11.52 9.30 2.10
C MET A 93 -11.45 10.78 1.70
N MET A 94 -10.60 11.12 0.72
CA MET A 94 -10.47 12.51 0.26
C MET A 94 -11.78 13.05 -0.35
N ASP A 95 -12.47 12.26 -1.17
CA ASP A 95 -13.75 12.62 -1.78
C ASP A 95 -14.83 12.81 -0.69
N ALA A 96 -14.86 11.94 0.32
CA ALA A 96 -15.76 12.04 1.47
C ALA A 96 -15.52 13.32 2.28
N LEU A 97 -14.25 13.63 2.59
CA LEU A 97 -13.84 14.82 3.34
C LEU A 97 -14.02 16.11 2.54
N ALA A 98 -14.08 16.05 1.20
CA ALA A 98 -14.43 17.18 0.34
C ALA A 98 -15.92 17.53 0.36
N GLY A 99 -16.74 16.73 1.05
CA GLY A 99 -18.17 17.00 1.25
C GLY A 99 -19.09 16.30 0.24
N GLU A 100 -18.59 15.41 -0.58
CA GLU A 100 -19.41 14.60 -1.48
C GLU A 100 -20.26 13.60 -0.69
N ARG A 101 -21.58 13.81 -0.68
CA ARG A 101 -22.52 13.05 0.17
C ARG A 101 -22.51 11.54 -0.15
N ALA A 102 -22.43 11.17 -1.42
CA ALA A 102 -22.34 9.77 -1.84
C ALA A 102 -21.02 9.15 -1.38
N ALA A 103 -19.90 9.83 -1.65
CA ALA A 103 -18.56 9.38 -1.24
C ALA A 103 -18.45 9.19 0.28
N ALA A 104 -19.05 10.08 1.09
CA ALA A 104 -19.07 9.94 2.53
C ALA A 104 -19.80 8.67 3.01
N THR A 105 -20.90 8.28 2.34
CA THR A 105 -21.63 7.05 2.65
C THR A 105 -20.81 5.83 2.24
N ASP A 106 -20.24 5.84 1.04
CA ASP A 106 -19.41 4.77 0.52
C ASP A 106 -18.15 4.58 1.38
N TRP A 107 -17.54 5.68 1.85
CA TRP A 107 -16.38 5.64 2.72
C TRP A 107 -16.68 4.99 4.07
N LEU A 108 -17.75 5.39 4.76
CA LEU A 108 -18.14 4.77 6.02
C LEU A 108 -18.38 3.26 5.85
N PHE A 109 -19.00 2.88 4.74
CA PHE A 109 -19.26 1.48 4.41
C PHE A 109 -17.99 0.69 4.09
N ALA A 110 -17.02 1.32 3.42
CA ALA A 110 -15.74 0.71 3.07
C ALA A 110 -14.78 0.53 4.27
N GLY A 111 -15.11 1.08 5.44
CA GLY A 111 -14.28 0.98 6.66
C GLY A 111 -13.75 2.31 7.17
N GLY A 112 -14.35 3.44 6.80
CA GLY A 112 -13.96 4.78 7.22
C GLY A 112 -14.28 5.11 8.68
N ARG A 113 -15.18 4.35 9.34
CA ARG A 113 -15.53 4.59 10.76
C ARG A 113 -14.29 4.54 11.67
N PRO A 114 -13.47 3.46 11.70
CA PRO A 114 -12.26 3.43 12.50
C PRO A 114 -11.25 4.53 12.13
N ALA A 115 -11.23 4.96 10.85
CA ALA A 115 -10.38 6.08 10.46
C ALA A 115 -10.79 7.38 11.15
N LEU A 116 -12.08 7.73 11.18
CA LEU A 116 -12.61 8.88 11.90
C LEU A 116 -12.34 8.78 13.40
N GLU A 117 -12.62 7.62 14.00
CA GLU A 117 -12.38 7.34 15.42
C GLU A 117 -10.91 7.55 15.81
N SER A 118 -9.97 7.17 14.93
CA SER A 118 -8.53 7.38 15.14
C SER A 118 -8.13 8.85 15.19
N TYR A 119 -8.93 9.74 14.60
CA TYR A 119 -8.81 11.20 14.73
C TYR A 119 -9.65 11.79 15.86
N GLY A 120 -10.29 10.97 16.69
CA GLY A 120 -11.18 11.41 17.77
C GLY A 120 -12.53 11.96 17.29
N VAL A 121 -12.94 11.61 16.07
CA VAL A 121 -14.23 12.02 15.48
C VAL A 121 -15.25 10.92 15.66
N ASP A 122 -16.43 11.27 16.20
CA ASP A 122 -17.60 10.38 16.18
C ASP A 122 -18.08 10.24 14.72
N PRO A 123 -18.10 9.01 14.15
CA PRO A 123 -18.56 8.77 12.78
C PRO A 123 -20.02 9.18 12.51
N ASP A 124 -20.81 9.34 13.55
CA ASP A 124 -22.22 9.76 13.47
C ASP A 124 -22.39 11.28 13.64
N SER A 125 -21.27 12.03 13.85
CA SER A 125 -21.27 13.49 13.88
C SER A 125 -21.57 14.11 12.50
N PRO A 126 -21.95 15.41 12.43
CA PRO A 126 -22.17 16.06 11.16
C PRO A 126 -20.96 15.98 10.23
N ARG A 127 -21.17 15.53 8.98
CA ARG A 127 -20.11 15.22 8.00
C ARG A 127 -19.22 16.40 7.65
N ASP A 128 -19.72 17.59 7.71
CA ASP A 128 -19.01 18.86 7.47
C ASP A 128 -17.96 19.17 8.56
N THR A 129 -18.02 18.47 9.71
CA THR A 129 -17.02 18.58 10.79
C THR A 129 -15.81 17.67 10.63
N TRP A 130 -15.90 16.61 9.83
CA TRP A 130 -14.88 15.56 9.77
C TRP A 130 -13.52 16.07 9.27
N ALA A 131 -13.52 16.86 8.20
CA ALA A 131 -12.29 17.36 7.59
C ALA A 131 -11.47 18.25 8.53
N ALA A 132 -12.13 18.95 9.47
CA ALA A 132 -11.46 19.84 10.41
C ALA A 132 -10.61 19.08 11.46
N ALA A 133 -10.91 17.80 11.72
CA ALA A 133 -10.18 16.95 12.66
C ALA A 133 -8.93 16.31 12.04
N VAL A 134 -8.87 16.23 10.70
CA VAL A 134 -7.71 15.64 10.00
C VAL A 134 -6.63 16.71 9.82
N PRO A 135 -5.39 16.47 10.31
CA PRO A 135 -4.29 17.44 10.16
C PRO A 135 -4.07 17.83 8.69
N VAL A 136 -3.84 19.11 8.44
CA VAL A 136 -3.59 19.65 7.09
C VAL A 136 -2.42 18.94 6.41
N ALA A 137 -1.38 18.56 7.17
CA ALA A 137 -0.23 17.81 6.66
C ALA A 137 -0.63 16.42 6.12
N HIS A 138 -1.59 15.73 6.78
CA HIS A 138 -2.09 14.44 6.31
C HIS A 138 -2.86 14.62 5.00
N LEU A 139 -3.74 15.62 4.90
CA LEU A 139 -4.48 15.92 3.68
C LEU A 139 -3.55 16.33 2.53
N ALA A 140 -2.50 17.10 2.81
CA ALA A 140 -1.51 17.49 1.81
C ALA A 140 -0.73 16.27 1.30
N PHE A 141 -0.32 15.38 2.21
CA PHE A 141 0.34 14.12 1.88
C PHE A 141 -0.54 13.27 0.96
N LEU A 142 -1.79 12.99 1.32
CA LEU A 142 -2.71 12.19 0.53
C LEU A 142 -2.91 12.74 -0.90
N ARG A 143 -2.97 14.07 -1.05
CA ARG A 143 -3.09 14.73 -2.37
C ARG A 143 -1.84 14.65 -3.23
N SER A 144 -0.67 14.41 -2.62
CA SER A 144 0.62 14.34 -3.33
C SER A 144 0.97 12.96 -3.85
N LEU A 145 0.20 11.92 -3.48
CA LEU A 145 0.50 10.54 -3.77
C LEU A 145 0.42 10.22 -5.28
N PRO A 146 1.47 9.68 -5.90
CA PRO A 146 1.44 9.20 -7.27
C PRO A 146 0.64 7.89 -7.39
N LEU A 147 0.20 7.59 -8.61
CA LEU A 147 -0.58 6.37 -8.93
C LEU A 147 0.30 5.16 -9.25
N MET A 148 1.52 5.40 -9.71
CA MET A 148 2.44 4.37 -10.18
C MET A 148 3.88 4.82 -9.93
N HIS A 149 4.74 3.84 -9.68
CA HIS A 149 6.20 3.99 -9.73
C HIS A 149 6.80 2.90 -10.63
N ARG A 150 7.88 3.22 -11.37
CA ARG A 150 8.59 2.24 -12.19
C ARG A 150 10.04 2.15 -11.72
N GLU A 151 10.53 0.92 -11.59
CA GLU A 151 11.92 0.67 -11.21
C GLU A 151 12.43 -0.59 -11.92
N GLY A 152 13.43 -0.45 -12.78
CA GLY A 152 13.95 -1.55 -13.57
C GLY A 152 12.87 -2.23 -14.41
N GLY A 153 12.78 -3.57 -14.29
CA GLY A 153 11.75 -4.38 -14.95
C GLY A 153 10.40 -4.42 -14.24
N TYR A 154 10.15 -3.55 -13.23
CA TYR A 154 8.93 -3.56 -12.42
C TYR A 154 8.12 -2.28 -12.55
N ALA A 155 6.79 -2.42 -12.42
CA ALA A 155 5.84 -1.34 -12.22
C ALA A 155 5.06 -1.60 -10.93
N PHE A 156 5.01 -0.61 -10.04
CA PHE A 156 4.30 -0.67 -8.76
C PHE A 156 3.03 0.15 -8.89
N VAL A 157 1.89 -0.46 -8.61
CA VAL A 157 0.57 0.16 -8.62
C VAL A 157 -0.23 -0.34 -7.43
N HIS A 158 -1.28 0.38 -7.05
CA HIS A 158 -2.12 -0.11 -5.96
C HIS A 158 -2.92 -1.36 -6.34
N ALA A 159 -3.76 -1.32 -7.40
CA ALA A 159 -4.68 -2.42 -7.71
C ALA A 159 -4.28 -3.26 -8.93
N GLY A 160 -4.13 -2.67 -10.09
CA GLY A 160 -3.81 -3.40 -11.31
C GLY A 160 -3.70 -2.53 -12.55
N VAL A 161 -3.49 -3.17 -13.68
CA VAL A 161 -3.37 -2.53 -15.00
C VAL A 161 -4.30 -3.20 -16.00
N ARG A 162 -4.89 -2.43 -16.91
CA ARG A 162 -5.76 -2.96 -17.95
C ARG A 162 -4.93 -3.65 -19.02
N PRO A 163 -5.17 -4.95 -19.31
CA PRO A 163 -4.47 -5.65 -20.38
C PRO A 163 -4.69 -4.99 -21.74
N GLY A 164 -3.62 -4.92 -22.54
CA GLY A 164 -3.66 -4.31 -23.87
C GLY A 164 -3.55 -2.77 -23.87
N VAL A 165 -3.49 -2.13 -22.70
CA VAL A 165 -3.22 -0.69 -22.54
C VAL A 165 -1.79 -0.52 -22.03
N ARG A 166 -1.03 0.42 -22.60
CA ARG A 166 0.34 0.70 -22.15
C ARG A 166 0.31 1.25 -20.71
N LEU A 167 1.40 1.04 -19.96
CA LEU A 167 1.48 1.50 -18.56
C LEU A 167 1.29 3.01 -18.43
N GLU A 168 1.79 3.78 -19.38
CA GLU A 168 1.69 5.24 -19.40
C GLU A 168 0.27 5.75 -19.69
N ASP A 169 -0.56 4.91 -20.32
CA ASP A 169 -1.91 5.27 -20.77
C ASP A 169 -3.01 4.65 -19.86
N GLN A 170 -2.61 4.05 -18.74
CA GLN A 170 -3.55 3.43 -17.79
C GLN A 170 -4.48 4.48 -17.16
N ALA A 171 -5.76 4.16 -17.12
CA ALA A 171 -6.73 5.02 -16.44
C ALA A 171 -6.51 5.01 -14.93
N ARG A 172 -6.69 6.19 -14.28
CA ARG A 172 -6.59 6.34 -12.82
C ARG A 172 -7.43 5.30 -12.07
N ASP A 173 -8.67 5.08 -12.50
CA ASP A 173 -9.59 4.18 -11.83
C ASP A 173 -9.14 2.71 -11.95
N ASP A 174 -8.54 2.32 -13.08
CA ASP A 174 -7.96 0.98 -13.25
C ASP A 174 -6.77 0.77 -12.28
N LEU A 175 -5.87 1.73 -12.17
CA LEU A 175 -4.72 1.66 -11.24
C LEU A 175 -5.15 1.56 -9.77
N LEU A 176 -6.32 2.12 -9.42
CA LEU A 176 -6.83 2.17 -8.05
C LEU A 176 -7.80 1.03 -7.70
N ARG A 177 -8.48 0.40 -8.68
CA ARG A 177 -9.62 -0.49 -8.38
C ARG A 177 -9.67 -1.77 -9.21
N LEU A 178 -8.87 -1.90 -10.29
CA LEU A 178 -9.03 -2.99 -11.23
C LEU A 178 -8.65 -4.34 -10.60
N ARG A 179 -9.58 -5.29 -10.64
CA ARG A 179 -9.36 -6.70 -10.28
C ARG A 179 -9.37 -7.56 -11.54
N GLN A 180 -10.51 -7.70 -12.18
CA GLN A 180 -10.64 -8.41 -13.46
C GLN A 180 -10.69 -7.40 -14.62
N PRO A 181 -10.06 -7.72 -15.75
CA PRO A 181 -9.41 -8.98 -16.12
C PRO A 181 -7.95 -9.13 -15.68
N PHE A 182 -7.34 -8.12 -15.00
CA PHE A 182 -5.92 -8.09 -14.65
C PHE A 182 -5.44 -9.36 -13.92
N LEU A 183 -6.17 -9.78 -12.87
CA LEU A 183 -5.76 -10.91 -12.01
C LEU A 183 -5.64 -12.26 -12.75
N TYR A 184 -6.36 -12.41 -13.86
CA TYR A 184 -6.38 -13.65 -14.66
C TYR A 184 -5.64 -13.52 -15.99
N SER A 185 -5.13 -12.32 -16.30
CA SER A 185 -4.40 -12.07 -17.54
C SER A 185 -3.03 -12.73 -17.52
N GLU A 186 -2.66 -13.37 -18.60
CA GLU A 186 -1.32 -13.87 -18.87
C GLU A 186 -0.58 -12.95 -19.88
N SER A 187 -1.13 -11.76 -20.17
CA SER A 187 -0.51 -10.79 -21.07
C SER A 187 0.79 -10.26 -20.50
N ASP A 188 1.71 -9.90 -21.38
CA ASP A 188 2.84 -9.05 -21.04
C ASP A 188 2.35 -7.60 -20.89
N PHE A 189 2.65 -6.98 -19.74
CA PHE A 189 2.32 -5.59 -19.45
C PHE A 189 3.48 -4.62 -19.75
N GLY A 190 4.60 -5.12 -20.27
CA GLY A 190 5.84 -4.35 -20.47
C GLY A 190 6.65 -4.14 -19.20
N ALA A 191 6.23 -4.74 -18.09
CA ALA A 191 6.92 -4.84 -16.80
C ALA A 191 6.20 -5.87 -15.92
N VAL A 192 6.88 -6.40 -14.89
CA VAL A 192 6.22 -7.18 -13.84
C VAL A 192 5.50 -6.23 -12.89
N VAL A 193 4.18 -6.38 -12.77
CA VAL A 193 3.33 -5.48 -11.98
C VAL A 193 3.28 -5.94 -10.52
N VAL A 194 3.83 -5.15 -9.59
CA VAL A 194 3.70 -5.37 -8.14
C VAL A 194 2.46 -4.63 -7.65
N HIS A 195 1.56 -5.33 -6.95
CA HIS A 195 0.26 -4.77 -6.56
C HIS A 195 -0.29 -5.33 -5.24
N GLY A 196 -1.28 -4.63 -4.68
CA GLY A 196 -2.08 -4.98 -3.51
C GLY A 196 -3.58 -5.10 -3.81
N HIS A 197 -4.42 -4.39 -3.03
CA HIS A 197 -5.86 -4.19 -3.23
C HIS A 197 -6.74 -5.45 -3.17
N THR A 198 -6.25 -6.58 -3.61
CA THR A 198 -6.97 -7.85 -3.60
C THR A 198 -6.28 -8.80 -2.65
N PRO A 199 -6.83 -9.00 -1.43
CA PRO A 199 -6.18 -9.81 -0.41
C PRO A 199 -5.93 -11.24 -0.86
N VAL A 200 -4.73 -11.73 -0.57
CA VAL A 200 -4.30 -13.11 -0.79
C VAL A 200 -3.76 -13.70 0.51
N LYS A 201 -3.88 -15.01 0.69
CA LYS A 201 -3.38 -15.67 1.90
C LYS A 201 -1.84 -15.64 2.00
N HIS A 202 -1.18 -15.75 0.87
CA HIS A 202 0.29 -15.68 0.70
C HIS A 202 0.60 -14.88 -0.55
N PRO A 203 1.77 -14.22 -0.63
CA PRO A 203 2.17 -13.53 -1.85
C PRO A 203 2.05 -14.44 -3.08
N VAL A 204 1.51 -13.89 -4.17
CA VAL A 204 1.34 -14.62 -5.42
C VAL A 204 2.33 -14.08 -6.45
N ILE A 205 3.25 -14.93 -6.88
CA ILE A 205 4.27 -14.60 -7.88
C ILE A 205 3.86 -15.25 -9.20
N LYS A 206 3.67 -14.42 -10.24
CA LYS A 206 3.50 -14.83 -11.63
C LYS A 206 4.59 -14.20 -12.50
N HIS A 207 4.70 -14.65 -13.75
CA HIS A 207 5.68 -14.09 -14.69
C HIS A 207 5.43 -12.61 -15.01
N ASN A 208 4.19 -12.13 -14.87
CA ASN A 208 3.77 -10.77 -15.22
C ASN A 208 3.29 -9.92 -14.03
N ARG A 209 3.12 -10.50 -12.84
CA ARG A 209 2.69 -9.76 -11.64
C ARG A 209 3.08 -10.42 -10.32
N ILE A 210 3.16 -9.60 -9.26
CA ILE A 210 3.38 -10.05 -7.88
C ILE A 210 2.33 -9.38 -6.97
N ALA A 211 1.47 -10.19 -6.32
CA ALA A 211 0.49 -9.69 -5.34
C ALA A 211 1.06 -9.77 -3.92
N ILE A 212 1.00 -8.67 -3.17
CA ILE A 212 1.60 -8.54 -1.83
C ILE A 212 0.65 -8.05 -0.73
N ASP A 213 -0.63 -7.82 -1.03
CA ASP A 213 -1.64 -7.58 0.01
C ASP A 213 -1.98 -8.93 0.68
N THR A 214 -1.46 -9.16 1.86
CA THR A 214 -1.69 -10.38 2.63
C THR A 214 -2.67 -10.19 3.78
N GLY A 215 -3.51 -9.16 3.68
CA GLY A 215 -4.65 -8.95 4.55
C GLY A 215 -4.28 -8.60 5.98
N ALA A 216 -3.31 -7.70 6.20
CA ALA A 216 -2.84 -7.32 7.54
C ALA A 216 -3.99 -6.96 8.49
N VAL A 217 -4.94 -6.14 8.05
CA VAL A 217 -6.10 -5.72 8.85
C VAL A 217 -7.10 -6.86 9.13
N PHE A 218 -7.08 -7.92 8.35
CA PHE A 218 -7.93 -9.11 8.52
C PHE A 218 -7.25 -10.23 9.33
N GLY A 219 -6.20 -9.89 10.09
CA GLY A 219 -5.43 -10.85 10.89
C GLY A 219 -4.32 -11.56 10.12
N GLY A 220 -4.04 -11.13 8.91
CA GLY A 220 -2.88 -11.56 8.14
C GLY A 220 -1.60 -10.84 8.54
N LYS A 221 -0.51 -11.22 7.90
CA LYS A 221 0.77 -10.52 8.06
C LYS A 221 0.80 -9.26 7.21
N LEU A 222 1.50 -8.22 7.65
CA LEU A 222 1.90 -7.14 6.76
C LEU A 222 3.15 -7.58 6.01
N THR A 223 3.07 -7.63 4.68
CA THR A 223 4.11 -8.17 3.82
C THR A 223 4.91 -7.09 3.12
N CYS A 224 6.22 -7.22 3.15
CA CYS A 224 7.17 -6.49 2.32
C CYS A 224 7.82 -7.45 1.32
N LEU A 225 7.69 -7.16 0.03
CA LEU A 225 8.48 -7.78 -1.03
C LEU A 225 9.85 -7.09 -1.08
N VAL A 226 10.91 -7.89 -1.10
CA VAL A 226 12.28 -7.42 -1.29
C VAL A 226 12.74 -7.86 -2.68
N LEU A 227 13.15 -6.90 -3.50
CA LEU A 227 13.70 -7.13 -4.84
C LEU A 227 15.14 -6.65 -4.90
N GLU A 228 16.05 -7.45 -5.43
CA GLU A 228 17.47 -7.12 -5.60
C GLU A 228 18.05 -7.86 -6.80
N GLY A 229 18.58 -7.14 -7.79
CA GLY A 229 19.08 -7.76 -9.02
C GLY A 229 17.98 -8.61 -9.69
N ASN A 230 18.21 -9.91 -9.82
CA ASN A 230 17.27 -10.90 -10.35
C ASN A 230 16.69 -11.85 -9.28
N GLU A 231 16.68 -11.42 -8.02
CA GLU A 231 16.18 -12.19 -6.89
C GLU A 231 15.05 -11.44 -6.17
N LEU A 232 14.18 -12.20 -5.50
CA LEU A 232 13.14 -11.71 -4.62
C LEU A 232 13.06 -12.49 -3.32
N GLY A 233 12.57 -11.83 -2.28
CA GLY A 233 12.26 -12.44 -0.98
C GLY A 233 11.20 -11.65 -0.24
N PHE A 234 10.87 -12.05 0.97
CA PHE A 234 9.84 -11.40 1.77
C PHE A 234 10.28 -11.16 3.21
N ILE A 235 9.89 -10.00 3.75
CA ILE A 235 9.89 -9.70 5.18
C ILE A 235 8.42 -9.56 5.59
N THR A 236 8.03 -10.13 6.73
CA THR A 236 6.64 -10.05 7.18
C THR A 236 6.56 -9.68 8.65
N ALA A 237 5.65 -8.77 8.99
CA ALA A 237 5.28 -8.48 10.38
C ALA A 237 4.00 -9.24 10.76
N ASP A 238 4.03 -9.93 11.89
CA ASP A 238 2.88 -10.67 12.42
C ASP A 238 1.78 -9.71 12.91
N PRO A 239 0.50 -10.14 12.92
CA PRO A 239 -0.60 -9.33 13.44
C PRO A 239 -0.41 -9.04 14.94
N VAL A 240 -0.71 -7.81 15.34
CA VAL A 240 -0.60 -7.33 16.73
C VAL A 240 -1.94 -6.84 17.29
N HIS A 241 -3.01 -6.99 16.55
CA HIS A 241 -4.37 -6.61 16.94
C HIS A 241 -5.37 -7.70 16.53
N GLU A 242 -6.57 -7.68 17.10
CA GLU A 242 -7.65 -8.58 16.68
C GLU A 242 -8.06 -8.28 15.22
N PRO A 243 -8.32 -9.31 14.41
CA PRO A 243 -8.68 -9.13 13.00
C PRO A 243 -10.04 -8.42 12.86
N VAL A 244 -10.11 -7.50 11.92
CA VAL A 244 -11.39 -6.90 11.53
C VAL A 244 -12.19 -7.91 10.70
N SER A 245 -13.44 -8.16 11.13
CA SER A 245 -14.32 -9.09 10.40
C SER A 245 -14.63 -8.56 9.01
N ILE A 246 -14.44 -9.40 7.99
CA ILE A 246 -14.97 -9.14 6.65
C ILE A 246 -16.48 -9.35 6.75
N ALA A 247 -17.25 -8.27 6.79
CA ALA A 247 -18.69 -8.39 6.55
C ALA A 247 -18.85 -9.00 5.15
N HIS A 248 -19.38 -10.22 5.09
CA HIS A 248 -19.67 -10.87 3.82
C HIS A 248 -20.62 -9.98 3.01
N ARG A 249 -20.17 -9.58 1.84
CA ARG A 249 -20.93 -8.87 0.80
C ARG A 249 -21.33 -9.84 -0.29
#